data_d9cb8dae9de9f3d0bfea22febe909482
#
_entry.id   d9cb8dae9de9f3d0bfea22febe909482
#
_cell.length_a   1.000
_cell.length_b   1.000
_cell.length_c   1.000
_cell.angle_alpha   90.00
_cell.angle_beta   90.00
_cell.angle_gamma   90.00
#
_symmetry.space_group_name_H-M   'P 1'
#
loop_
_entity.id
_entity.type
_entity.pdbx_description
1 polymer ?
#
loop_
_entity_poly.entity_id
_entity_poly.type
_entity_poly.pdbx_seq_one_letter_code
_entity_poly.pdbx_strand_id
1 'polypeptide(L)'
;VRDVVLEVAATGQTAFGLPEAYGGRDDVAASVAAFETMAFGDLSLLVKIGVQFGLFAGAIQQLGSKAHHDAYLPGAIDGSLLGSFAMTERGHGSDVQALGTTATYDPETDEFVIHTPDDDSRKDYIGNAARHAQAAVVFAQLHIDEHSEGVHAFVVPLRKDAEVLPGVRIEDSGRKLGLNGVDNGQIWFDRVRVPRTALLNRFADVSVDGVYSSP
;
A
#
# COMPACT_ATOMS: atom_id res chain seq x y z
N VAL A 1 -5.89 -3.29 19.11
CA VAL A 1 -6.62 -3.06 17.83
C VAL A 1 -6.17 -4.07 16.75
N ARG A 2 -4.84 -4.37 16.61
CA ARG A 2 -4.36 -5.36 15.63
C ARG A 2 -5.07 -6.71 15.78
N ASP A 3 -5.10 -7.24 16.98
CA ASP A 3 -5.69 -8.58 17.23
C ASP A 3 -7.18 -8.62 16.88
N VAL A 4 -7.91 -7.54 17.18
CA VAL A 4 -9.33 -7.41 16.80
C VAL A 4 -9.48 -7.34 15.27
N VAL A 5 -8.57 -6.67 14.54
CA VAL A 5 -8.58 -6.71 13.06
C VAL A 5 -8.44 -8.14 12.55
N LEU A 6 -7.54 -8.93 13.15
CA LEU A 6 -7.34 -10.34 12.77
C LEU A 6 -8.55 -11.21 13.13
N GLU A 7 -9.19 -10.99 14.28
CA GLU A 7 -10.43 -11.67 14.67
C GLU A 7 -11.57 -11.38 13.67
N VAL A 8 -11.72 -10.10 13.25
CA VAL A 8 -12.73 -9.73 12.24
C VAL A 8 -12.36 -10.31 10.87
N ALA A 9 -11.09 -10.31 10.49
CA ALA A 9 -10.62 -10.94 9.25
C ALA A 9 -10.99 -12.44 9.22
N ALA A 10 -10.81 -13.15 10.32
CA ALA A 10 -11.16 -14.57 10.44
C ALA A 10 -12.65 -14.88 10.21
N THR A 11 -13.54 -13.88 10.33
CA THR A 11 -14.97 -14.06 9.97
C THR A 11 -15.22 -14.09 8.46
N GLY A 12 -14.25 -13.68 7.64
CA GLY A 12 -14.34 -13.53 6.18
C GLY A 12 -15.15 -12.33 5.70
N GLN A 13 -15.78 -11.55 6.61
CA GLN A 13 -16.64 -10.42 6.22
C GLN A 13 -15.86 -9.26 5.61
N THR A 14 -14.60 -9.09 5.98
CA THR A 14 -13.71 -8.05 5.47
C THR A 14 -13.32 -8.26 4.01
N ALA A 15 -13.44 -9.50 3.51
CA ALA A 15 -13.03 -9.89 2.17
C ALA A 15 -14.19 -10.01 1.17
N PHE A 16 -15.42 -9.62 1.53
CA PHE A 16 -16.58 -9.77 0.63
C PHE A 16 -16.41 -9.14 -0.74
N GLY A 17 -15.77 -7.99 -0.86
CA GLY A 17 -15.49 -7.31 -2.12
C GLY A 17 -14.24 -7.78 -2.86
N LEU A 18 -13.49 -8.74 -2.29
CA LEU A 18 -12.29 -9.30 -2.92
C LEU A 18 -12.63 -10.56 -3.72
N PRO A 19 -11.77 -11.00 -4.67
CA PRO A 19 -12.09 -12.10 -5.57
C PRO A 19 -12.26 -13.45 -4.85
N GLU A 20 -13.26 -14.24 -5.29
CA GLU A 20 -13.52 -15.59 -4.77
C GLU A 20 -12.30 -16.51 -4.85
N ALA A 21 -11.52 -16.39 -5.94
CA ALA A 21 -10.31 -17.18 -6.15
C ALA A 21 -9.27 -17.04 -5.03
N TYR A 22 -9.36 -15.98 -4.21
CA TYR A 22 -8.43 -15.70 -3.11
C TYR A 22 -9.11 -15.71 -1.73
N GLY A 23 -10.37 -16.16 -1.64
CA GLY A 23 -11.11 -16.25 -0.39
C GLY A 23 -12.08 -15.11 -0.14
N GLY A 24 -12.31 -14.24 -1.13
CA GLY A 24 -13.37 -13.24 -1.12
C GLY A 24 -14.72 -13.80 -1.58
N ARG A 25 -15.63 -12.93 -2.05
CA ARG A 25 -16.94 -13.30 -2.59
C ARG A 25 -17.33 -12.54 -3.84
N ASP A 26 -16.47 -11.66 -4.37
CA ASP A 26 -16.81 -10.74 -5.47
C ASP A 26 -18.11 -9.94 -5.23
N ASP A 27 -18.49 -9.74 -3.95
CA ASP A 27 -19.73 -9.08 -3.54
C ASP A 27 -19.44 -7.69 -2.95
N VAL A 28 -19.43 -6.69 -3.82
CA VAL A 28 -19.20 -5.27 -3.43
C VAL A 28 -20.34 -4.76 -2.55
N ALA A 29 -21.60 -5.18 -2.79
CA ALA A 29 -22.73 -4.71 -2.00
C ALA A 29 -22.66 -5.24 -0.56
N ALA A 30 -22.34 -6.52 -0.38
CA ALA A 30 -22.10 -7.09 0.95
C ALA A 30 -20.89 -6.45 1.64
N SER A 31 -19.82 -6.10 0.90
CA SER A 31 -18.67 -5.38 1.45
C SER A 31 -19.06 -4.01 2.00
N VAL A 32 -19.86 -3.23 1.25
CA VAL A 32 -20.35 -1.92 1.70
C VAL A 32 -21.24 -2.06 2.94
N ALA A 33 -22.17 -3.02 2.95
CA ALA A 33 -23.05 -3.25 4.10
C ALA A 33 -22.28 -3.69 5.36
N ALA A 34 -21.27 -4.55 5.21
CA ALA A 34 -20.40 -4.95 6.31
C ALA A 34 -19.61 -3.76 6.87
N PHE A 35 -19.04 -2.93 5.99
CA PHE A 35 -18.31 -1.72 6.36
C PHE A 35 -19.20 -0.70 7.08
N GLU A 36 -20.40 -0.44 6.57
CA GLU A 36 -21.40 0.42 7.21
C GLU A 36 -21.80 -0.12 8.60
N THR A 37 -22.03 -1.43 8.71
CA THR A 37 -22.38 -2.05 9.99
C THR A 37 -21.28 -1.87 11.04
N MET A 38 -20.01 -2.05 10.65
CA MET A 38 -18.88 -1.84 11.56
C MET A 38 -18.75 -0.40 12.05
N ALA A 39 -19.25 0.58 11.28
CA ALA A 39 -19.23 1.99 11.67
C ALA A 39 -20.06 2.29 12.91
N PHE A 40 -21.03 1.46 13.26
CA PHE A 40 -21.81 1.59 14.51
C PHE A 40 -21.03 1.11 15.75
N GLY A 41 -19.90 0.43 15.56
CA GLY A 41 -19.04 -0.06 16.64
C GLY A 41 -17.88 0.89 16.93
N ASP A 42 -16.69 0.55 16.44
CA ASP A 42 -15.45 1.31 16.65
C ASP A 42 -14.91 1.86 15.34
N LEU A 43 -14.86 3.19 15.21
CA LEU A 43 -14.39 3.86 13.99
C LEU A 43 -12.88 3.70 13.76
N SER A 44 -12.08 3.49 14.80
CA SER A 44 -10.64 3.19 14.60
C SER A 44 -10.45 1.81 13.99
N LEU A 45 -11.22 0.82 14.43
CA LEU A 45 -11.25 -0.51 13.85
C LEU A 45 -11.73 -0.46 12.40
N LEU A 46 -12.83 0.24 12.13
CA LEU A 46 -13.36 0.44 10.79
C LEU A 46 -12.30 1.00 9.84
N VAL A 47 -11.61 2.08 10.24
CA VAL A 47 -10.59 2.71 9.39
C VAL A 47 -9.40 1.77 9.16
N LYS A 48 -8.96 1.01 10.19
CA LYS A 48 -7.89 0.01 9.98
C LYS A 48 -8.28 -1.09 9.00
N ILE A 49 -9.51 -1.58 9.08
CA ILE A 49 -10.08 -2.55 8.13
C ILE A 49 -10.16 -1.92 6.74
N GLY A 50 -10.63 -0.69 6.63
CA GLY A 50 -10.65 0.05 5.35
C GLY A 50 -9.28 0.20 4.71
N VAL A 51 -8.25 0.51 5.51
CA VAL A 51 -6.86 0.58 5.01
C VAL A 51 -6.37 -0.79 4.53
N GLN A 52 -6.60 -1.85 5.31
CA GLN A 52 -6.11 -3.18 4.98
C GLN A 52 -6.82 -3.78 3.75
N PHE A 53 -8.15 -3.86 3.80
CA PHE A 53 -8.94 -4.61 2.81
C PHE A 53 -9.42 -3.73 1.65
N GLY A 54 -9.79 -2.47 1.93
CA GLY A 54 -10.26 -1.54 0.91
C GLY A 54 -9.15 -0.85 0.14
N LEU A 55 -8.11 -0.36 0.82
CA LEU A 55 -7.04 0.39 0.18
C LEU A 55 -5.86 -0.50 -0.23
N PHE A 56 -5.22 -1.20 0.70
CA PHE A 56 -4.03 -2.02 0.39
C PHE A 56 -4.38 -3.20 -0.52
N ALA A 57 -5.28 -4.09 -0.08
CA ALA A 57 -5.70 -5.23 -0.89
C ALA A 57 -6.45 -4.78 -2.15
N GLY A 58 -7.29 -3.74 -2.05
CA GLY A 58 -8.00 -3.16 -3.19
C GLY A 58 -7.07 -2.58 -4.25
N ALA A 59 -5.99 -1.89 -3.88
CA ALA A 59 -5.00 -1.39 -4.82
C ALA A 59 -4.29 -2.55 -5.55
N ILE A 60 -3.90 -3.60 -4.84
CA ILE A 60 -3.30 -4.80 -5.43
C ILE A 60 -4.29 -5.45 -6.42
N GLN A 61 -5.56 -5.60 -6.03
CA GLN A 61 -6.61 -6.16 -6.89
C GLN A 61 -6.83 -5.32 -8.16
N GLN A 62 -6.86 -4.00 -8.05
CA GLN A 62 -7.23 -3.12 -9.16
C GLN A 62 -6.04 -2.78 -10.07
N LEU A 63 -4.85 -2.63 -9.53
CA LEU A 63 -3.66 -2.17 -10.24
C LEU A 63 -2.67 -3.30 -10.54
N GLY A 64 -2.75 -4.42 -9.82
CA GLY A 64 -1.89 -5.57 -10.01
C GLY A 64 -2.34 -6.50 -11.13
N SER A 65 -1.42 -7.29 -11.64
CA SER A 65 -1.68 -8.44 -12.51
C SER A 65 -1.93 -9.71 -11.68
N LYS A 66 -2.25 -10.81 -12.35
CA LYS A 66 -2.47 -12.11 -11.68
C LYS A 66 -1.30 -12.52 -10.78
N ALA A 67 -0.06 -12.22 -11.17
CA ALA A 67 1.12 -12.54 -10.37
C ALA A 67 1.10 -11.81 -9.00
N HIS A 68 0.68 -10.54 -8.98
CA HIS A 68 0.50 -9.79 -7.74
C HIS A 68 -0.65 -10.33 -6.89
N HIS A 69 -1.77 -10.69 -7.54
CA HIS A 69 -2.90 -11.28 -6.84
C HIS A 69 -2.49 -12.59 -6.14
N ASP A 70 -1.81 -13.49 -6.85
CA ASP A 70 -1.34 -14.76 -6.30
C ASP A 70 -0.34 -14.57 -5.14
N ALA A 71 0.52 -13.54 -5.23
CA ALA A 71 1.56 -13.29 -4.25
C ALA A 71 1.06 -12.61 -2.97
N TYR A 72 0.09 -11.70 -3.07
CA TYR A 72 -0.24 -10.80 -1.97
C TYR A 72 -1.67 -10.95 -1.43
N LEU A 73 -2.68 -11.25 -2.28
CA LEU A 73 -4.09 -11.26 -1.83
C LEU A 73 -4.38 -12.31 -0.75
N PRO A 74 -3.86 -13.54 -0.82
CA PRO A 74 -4.11 -14.51 0.25
C PRO A 74 -3.68 -13.98 1.63
N GLY A 75 -2.45 -13.48 1.73
CA GLY A 75 -1.93 -12.94 3.00
C GLY A 75 -2.60 -11.64 3.43
N ALA A 76 -3.04 -10.80 2.47
CA ALA A 76 -3.79 -9.60 2.78
C ALA A 76 -5.19 -9.92 3.33
N ILE A 77 -5.84 -10.99 2.85
CA ILE A 77 -7.18 -11.42 3.23
C ILE A 77 -7.17 -12.09 4.60
N ASP A 78 -6.23 -12.99 4.87
CA ASP A 78 -6.14 -13.70 6.15
C ASP A 78 -5.45 -12.90 7.25
N GLY A 79 -4.87 -11.74 6.91
CA GLY A 79 -4.17 -10.84 7.84
C GLY A 79 -2.74 -11.25 8.18
N SER A 80 -2.19 -12.29 7.55
CA SER A 80 -0.77 -12.66 7.69
C SER A 80 0.15 -11.62 7.05
N LEU A 81 -0.35 -10.86 6.07
CA LEU A 81 0.29 -9.69 5.47
C LEU A 81 -0.53 -8.43 5.76
N LEU A 82 -0.14 -7.67 6.76
CA LEU A 82 -0.74 -6.35 7.01
C LEU A 82 -0.07 -5.29 6.15
N GLY A 83 -0.90 -4.43 5.54
CA GLY A 83 -0.44 -3.43 4.60
C GLY A 83 -0.92 -2.02 4.87
N SER A 84 -0.29 -1.09 4.16
CA SER A 84 -0.60 0.33 4.10
C SER A 84 -0.83 0.79 2.66
N PHE A 85 -1.48 1.95 2.53
CA PHE A 85 -1.66 2.65 1.26
C PHE A 85 -0.94 3.99 1.35
N ALA A 86 0.23 4.09 0.73
CA ALA A 86 1.15 5.23 0.89
C ALA A 86 1.12 6.13 -0.36
N MET A 87 0.03 6.91 -0.49
CA MET A 87 -0.14 7.88 -1.57
C MET A 87 0.17 9.30 -1.08
N THR A 88 -0.56 9.78 -0.07
CA THR A 88 -0.48 11.17 0.43
C THR A 88 0.93 11.52 0.89
N GLU A 89 1.40 12.68 0.48
CA GLU A 89 2.64 13.30 0.95
C GLU A 89 2.36 14.54 1.78
N ARG A 90 3.34 14.98 2.57
CA ARG A 90 3.24 16.21 3.36
C ARG A 90 2.92 17.42 2.48
N GLY A 91 3.61 17.55 1.36
CA GLY A 91 3.45 18.65 0.39
C GLY A 91 2.27 18.46 -0.57
N HIS A 92 1.77 17.22 -0.73
CA HIS A 92 0.79 16.87 -1.77
C HIS A 92 -0.32 15.99 -1.22
N GLY A 93 -1.45 16.60 -0.83
CA GLY A 93 -2.66 15.89 -0.40
C GLY A 93 -3.57 15.56 -1.58
N SER A 94 -4.20 16.59 -2.17
CA SER A 94 -5.15 16.41 -3.27
C SER A 94 -4.48 16.31 -4.64
N ASP A 95 -3.35 16.99 -4.84
CA ASP A 95 -2.58 16.95 -6.08
C ASP A 95 -1.64 15.72 -6.10
N VAL A 96 -2.22 14.57 -6.32
CA VAL A 96 -1.47 13.29 -6.39
C VAL A 96 -0.65 13.14 -7.66
N GLN A 97 -0.86 13.99 -8.67
CA GLN A 97 -0.02 13.98 -9.87
C GLN A 97 1.33 14.67 -9.64
N ALA A 98 1.41 15.54 -8.63
CA ALA A 98 2.63 16.25 -8.26
C ALA A 98 3.44 15.57 -7.14
N LEU A 99 3.22 14.28 -6.86
CA LEU A 99 3.99 13.55 -5.85
C LEU A 99 5.50 13.69 -6.11
N GLY A 100 6.25 13.89 -5.03
CA GLY A 100 7.71 14.06 -5.10
C GLY A 100 8.49 12.76 -4.86
N THR A 101 7.92 11.74 -4.21
CA THR A 101 8.54 10.41 -4.11
C THR A 101 8.79 9.84 -5.50
N THR A 102 10.00 9.33 -5.74
CA THR A 102 10.41 8.77 -7.03
C THR A 102 10.59 7.27 -6.97
N ALA A 103 10.44 6.61 -8.13
CA ALA A 103 10.77 5.22 -8.40
C ALA A 103 11.58 5.17 -9.69
N THR A 104 12.90 5.08 -9.59
CA THR A 104 13.79 5.07 -10.77
C THR A 104 14.16 3.65 -11.10
N TYR A 105 13.96 3.26 -12.36
CA TYR A 105 14.34 1.94 -12.85
C TYR A 105 15.86 1.83 -13.05
N ASP A 106 16.43 0.76 -12.56
CA ASP A 106 17.85 0.41 -12.70
C ASP A 106 17.97 -0.87 -13.56
N PRO A 107 18.30 -0.76 -14.85
CA PRO A 107 18.40 -1.92 -15.74
C PRO A 107 19.55 -2.87 -15.41
N GLU A 108 20.59 -2.40 -14.69
CA GLU A 108 21.73 -3.26 -14.34
C GLU A 108 21.33 -4.31 -13.30
N THR A 109 20.37 -3.97 -12.40
CA THR A 109 19.93 -4.87 -11.33
C THR A 109 18.50 -5.39 -11.51
N ASP A 110 17.76 -4.95 -12.53
CA ASP A 110 16.32 -5.23 -12.75
C ASP A 110 15.46 -4.83 -11.54
N GLU A 111 15.75 -3.65 -10.98
CA GLU A 111 15.11 -3.12 -9.76
C GLU A 111 14.59 -1.69 -9.95
N PHE A 112 13.60 -1.32 -9.13
CA PHE A 112 13.27 0.08 -8.90
C PHE A 112 13.94 0.59 -7.62
N VAL A 113 14.43 1.83 -7.66
CA VAL A 113 14.95 2.56 -6.51
C VAL A 113 13.89 3.55 -6.05
N ILE A 114 13.26 3.27 -4.91
CA ILE A 114 12.25 4.15 -4.30
C ILE A 114 12.98 5.17 -3.41
N HIS A 115 12.70 6.46 -3.63
CA HIS A 115 13.38 7.53 -2.90
C HIS A 115 12.46 8.70 -2.56
N THR A 116 12.58 9.20 -1.34
CA THR A 116 11.95 10.43 -0.84
C THR A 116 12.99 11.55 -0.91
N PRO A 117 12.94 12.47 -1.89
CA PRO A 117 14.01 13.43 -2.14
C PRO A 117 14.11 14.53 -1.07
N ASP A 118 13.00 14.87 -0.45
CA ASP A 118 12.91 15.93 0.57
C ASP A 118 11.80 15.62 1.59
N ASP A 119 11.67 16.50 2.60
CA ASP A 119 10.69 16.29 3.67
C ASP A 119 9.24 16.54 3.24
N ASP A 120 9.01 17.33 2.20
CA ASP A 120 7.65 17.55 1.66
C ASP A 120 7.15 16.37 0.85
N SER A 121 8.06 15.56 0.31
CA SER A 121 7.80 14.32 -0.41
C SER A 121 7.63 13.09 0.49
N ARG A 122 7.82 13.23 1.83
CA ARG A 122 7.56 12.11 2.74
C ARG A 122 6.10 11.69 2.68
N LYS A 123 5.84 10.41 2.74
CA LYS A 123 4.48 9.89 2.88
C LYS A 123 3.95 10.24 4.27
N ASP A 124 2.77 10.86 4.35
CA ASP A 124 2.20 11.33 5.61
C ASP A 124 0.76 10.86 5.80
N TYR A 125 0.33 10.78 7.06
CA TYR A 125 -1.00 10.30 7.47
C TYR A 125 -1.29 8.84 7.12
N ILE A 126 -0.26 8.02 6.88
CA ILE A 126 -0.43 6.66 6.36
C ILE A 126 -0.96 5.73 7.45
N GLY A 127 -2.18 5.24 7.26
CA GLY A 127 -2.81 4.27 8.16
C GLY A 127 -2.04 2.95 8.20
N ASN A 128 -1.97 2.31 9.36
CA ASN A 128 -1.23 1.09 9.67
C ASN A 128 0.30 1.22 9.62
N ALA A 129 0.85 2.34 9.16
CA ALA A 129 2.29 2.48 8.90
C ALA A 129 3.15 2.54 10.16
N ALA A 130 2.66 3.19 11.23
CA ALA A 130 3.51 3.42 12.41
C ALA A 130 3.96 2.11 13.08
N ARG A 131 3.12 1.07 13.10
CA ARG A 131 3.38 -0.15 13.88
C ARG A 131 3.15 -1.46 13.14
N HIS A 132 2.09 -1.59 12.34
CA HIS A 132 1.56 -2.90 11.97
C HIS A 132 1.84 -3.30 10.52
N ALA A 133 1.95 -2.36 9.59
CA ALA A 133 2.16 -2.69 8.18
C ALA A 133 3.53 -3.31 7.93
N GLN A 134 3.54 -4.45 7.25
CA GLN A 134 4.71 -5.16 6.78
C GLN A 134 5.12 -4.73 5.37
N ALA A 135 4.13 -4.26 4.58
CA ALA A 135 4.33 -3.71 3.25
C ALA A 135 3.43 -2.50 3.01
N ALA A 136 3.73 -1.71 2.00
CA ALA A 136 2.86 -0.64 1.53
C ALA A 136 2.69 -0.70 0.01
N VAL A 137 1.51 -0.33 -0.48
CA VAL A 137 1.37 0.13 -1.86
C VAL A 137 1.80 1.60 -1.87
N VAL A 138 2.96 1.86 -2.45
CA VAL A 138 3.59 3.20 -2.52
C VAL A 138 3.35 3.78 -3.90
N PHE A 139 2.82 5.01 -3.95
CA PHE A 139 2.68 5.77 -5.19
C PHE A 139 3.89 6.68 -5.35
N ALA A 140 4.53 6.62 -6.51
CA ALA A 140 5.75 7.36 -6.82
C ALA A 140 5.80 7.75 -8.29
N GLN A 141 6.54 8.82 -8.61
CA GLN A 141 6.87 9.18 -9.99
C GLN A 141 7.81 8.12 -10.56
N LEU A 142 7.36 7.43 -11.60
CA LEU A 142 8.20 6.46 -12.31
C LEU A 142 9.16 7.20 -13.23
N HIS A 143 10.44 6.92 -13.06
CA HIS A 143 11.51 7.42 -13.94
C HIS A 143 12.22 6.26 -14.62
N ILE A 144 12.38 6.39 -15.94
CA ILE A 144 13.17 5.47 -16.76
C ILE A 144 14.16 6.34 -17.53
N ASP A 145 15.44 6.13 -17.30
CA ASP A 145 16.50 7.03 -17.75
C ASP A 145 16.22 8.50 -17.32
N GLU A 146 16.10 9.41 -18.28
CA GLU A 146 15.81 10.84 -18.03
C GLU A 146 14.30 11.17 -18.16
N HIS A 147 13.43 10.16 -18.41
CA HIS A 147 12.01 10.37 -18.66
C HIS A 147 11.15 10.08 -17.42
N SER A 148 10.16 10.92 -17.17
CA SER A 148 9.12 10.69 -16.17
C SER A 148 7.87 10.14 -16.83
N GLU A 149 7.43 8.97 -16.41
CA GLU A 149 6.22 8.28 -16.90
C GLU A 149 4.99 8.57 -16.00
N GLY A 150 5.15 9.48 -15.04
CA GLY A 150 4.09 9.86 -14.11
C GLY A 150 3.94 8.90 -12.93
N VAL A 151 2.84 9.03 -12.21
CA VAL A 151 2.61 8.31 -10.95
C VAL A 151 2.23 6.85 -11.19
N HIS A 152 2.99 5.95 -10.59
CA HIS A 152 2.76 4.51 -10.59
C HIS A 152 2.73 3.95 -9.17
N ALA A 153 2.21 2.73 -9.01
CA ALA A 153 2.06 2.07 -7.72
C ALA A 153 3.00 0.87 -7.59
N PHE A 154 3.67 0.76 -6.44
CA PHE A 154 4.66 -0.27 -6.16
C PHE A 154 4.36 -0.95 -4.82
N VAL A 155 4.50 -2.28 -4.73
CA VAL A 155 4.47 -2.97 -3.45
C VAL A 155 5.87 -2.92 -2.84
N VAL A 156 6.01 -2.16 -1.76
CA VAL A 156 7.29 -1.94 -1.08
C VAL A 156 7.26 -2.58 0.31
N PRO A 157 8.14 -3.53 0.61
CA PRO A 157 8.29 -4.06 1.97
C PRO A 157 8.74 -2.96 2.93
N LEU A 158 8.11 -2.91 4.13
CA LEU A 158 8.43 -1.93 5.16
C LEU A 158 9.12 -2.58 6.36
N ARG A 159 8.67 -3.79 6.73
CA ARG A 159 9.13 -4.51 7.93
C ARG A 159 9.27 -6.01 7.68
N LYS A 160 10.20 -6.59 8.41
CA LYS A 160 10.31 -8.04 8.60
C LYS A 160 10.43 -8.30 10.10
N ASP A 161 9.62 -9.22 10.64
CA ASP A 161 9.61 -9.59 12.06
C ASP A 161 9.52 -8.38 13.02
N ALA A 162 8.69 -7.40 12.67
CA ALA A 162 8.48 -6.11 13.33
C ALA A 162 9.64 -5.10 13.21
N GLU A 163 10.78 -5.46 12.68
CA GLU A 163 11.90 -4.55 12.42
C GLU A 163 11.73 -3.82 11.08
N VAL A 164 11.96 -2.50 11.09
CA VAL A 164 11.93 -1.67 9.89
C VAL A 164 13.11 -2.03 9.00
N LEU A 165 12.85 -2.20 7.71
CA LEU A 165 13.89 -2.60 6.76
C LEU A 165 14.88 -1.46 6.46
N PRO A 166 16.12 -1.79 6.07
CA PRO A 166 17.11 -0.79 5.68
C PRO A 166 16.60 0.16 4.60
N GLY A 167 16.95 1.45 4.72
CA GLY A 167 16.49 2.49 3.81
C GLY A 167 15.06 3.00 4.07
N VAL A 168 14.26 2.30 4.88
CA VAL A 168 12.94 2.77 5.31
C VAL A 168 13.05 3.45 6.66
N ARG A 169 12.51 4.66 6.80
CA ARG A 169 12.31 5.33 8.09
C ARG A 169 10.82 5.54 8.32
N ILE A 170 10.35 5.17 9.50
CA ILE A 170 8.94 5.31 9.88
C ILE A 170 8.87 6.01 11.24
N GLU A 171 8.00 7.03 11.31
CA GLU A 171 7.69 7.74 12.55
C GLU A 171 6.18 7.70 12.81
N ASP A 172 5.80 7.60 14.09
CA ASP A 172 4.40 7.66 14.52
C ASP A 172 3.91 9.12 14.43
N SER A 173 2.75 9.36 13.81
CA SER A 173 2.16 10.70 13.71
C SER A 173 1.68 11.26 15.06
N GLY A 174 1.78 10.47 16.13
CA GLY A 174 1.43 10.86 17.49
C GLY A 174 -0.07 10.83 17.77
N ARG A 175 -0.44 11.47 18.89
CA ARG A 175 -1.83 11.50 19.35
C ARG A 175 -2.67 12.44 18.48
N LYS A 176 -3.79 11.94 18.00
CA LYS A 176 -4.75 12.68 17.16
C LYS A 176 -5.97 13.14 17.96
N LEU A 177 -6.77 14.04 17.38
CA LEU A 177 -8.05 14.48 17.93
C LEU A 177 -9.04 13.30 18.08
N GLY A 178 -9.00 12.37 17.12
CA GLY A 178 -9.81 11.14 17.12
C GLY A 178 -9.10 9.99 16.42
N LEU A 179 -9.74 8.83 16.36
CA LEU A 179 -9.25 7.62 15.69
C LEU A 179 -7.85 7.17 16.19
N ASN A 180 -7.61 7.29 17.50
CA ASN A 180 -6.29 6.97 18.08
C ASN A 180 -5.95 5.46 18.05
N GLY A 181 -6.92 4.60 17.73
CA GLY A 181 -6.68 3.18 17.46
C GLY A 181 -6.05 2.90 16.09
N VAL A 182 -6.03 3.88 15.17
CA VAL A 182 -5.30 3.79 13.90
C VAL A 182 -3.88 4.29 14.11
N ASP A 183 -2.89 3.46 13.85
CA ASP A 183 -1.47 3.80 13.92
C ASP A 183 -1.03 4.51 12.63
N ASN A 184 -1.38 5.79 12.52
CA ASN A 184 -0.91 6.61 11.41
C ASN A 184 0.59 6.88 11.55
N GLY A 185 1.29 6.80 10.44
CA GLY A 185 2.73 7.04 10.37
C GLY A 185 3.13 7.91 9.20
N GLN A 186 4.36 8.37 9.31
CA GLN A 186 5.12 9.05 8.28
C GLN A 186 6.17 8.07 7.77
N ILE A 187 6.42 8.05 6.45
CA ILE A 187 7.38 7.13 5.85
C ILE A 187 8.32 7.92 4.93
N TRP A 188 9.62 7.68 5.07
CA TRP A 188 10.67 8.11 4.15
C TRP A 188 11.36 6.90 3.55
N PHE A 189 11.74 6.99 2.29
CA PHE A 189 12.51 5.99 1.57
C PHE A 189 13.87 6.57 1.17
N ASP A 190 14.95 5.99 1.66
CA ASP A 190 16.30 6.35 1.24
C ASP A 190 16.85 5.25 0.32
N ARG A 191 16.58 5.41 -0.99
CA ARG A 191 17.02 4.51 -2.06
C ARG A 191 16.68 3.04 -1.80
N VAL A 192 15.46 2.79 -1.38
CA VAL A 192 14.95 1.42 -1.13
C VAL A 192 14.84 0.70 -2.47
N ARG A 193 15.54 -0.41 -2.61
CA ARG A 193 15.50 -1.25 -3.80
C ARG A 193 14.40 -2.28 -3.72
N VAL A 194 13.60 -2.37 -4.77
CA VAL A 194 12.57 -3.39 -4.94
C VAL A 194 12.67 -4.00 -6.34
N PRO A 195 12.38 -5.29 -6.49
CA PRO A 195 12.45 -5.93 -7.80
C PRO A 195 11.48 -5.27 -8.79
N ARG A 196 11.76 -5.36 -10.09
CA ARG A 196 10.88 -4.83 -11.16
C ARG A 196 9.45 -5.32 -11.01
N THR A 197 9.26 -6.53 -10.54
CA THR A 197 7.94 -7.12 -10.24
C THR A 197 7.20 -6.46 -9.08
N ALA A 198 7.76 -5.47 -8.39
CA ALA A 198 7.05 -4.67 -7.39
C ALA A 198 6.09 -3.66 -8.02
N LEU A 199 6.29 -3.26 -9.28
CA LEU A 199 5.38 -2.42 -10.04
C LEU A 199 4.03 -3.14 -10.23
N LEU A 200 2.94 -2.54 -9.76
CA LEU A 200 1.60 -3.03 -10.03
C LEU A 200 1.24 -2.77 -11.50
N ASN A 201 1.43 -3.78 -12.35
CA ASN A 201 1.59 -3.64 -13.78
C ASN A 201 0.36 -4.02 -14.61
N ARG A 202 -0.85 -3.81 -14.09
CA ARG A 202 -2.07 -4.10 -14.87
C ARG A 202 -2.23 -3.18 -16.08
N PHE A 203 -1.85 -1.90 -15.95
CA PHE A 203 -2.10 -0.86 -16.95
C PHE A 203 -0.82 -0.31 -17.58
N ALA A 204 0.32 -0.55 -16.97
CA ALA A 204 1.61 -0.13 -17.49
C ALA A 204 2.68 -1.12 -17.03
N ASP A 205 3.69 -1.34 -17.84
CA ASP A 205 4.78 -2.28 -17.51
C ASP A 205 6.12 -1.70 -17.95
N VAL A 206 7.20 -2.20 -17.34
CA VAL A 206 8.58 -1.92 -17.71
C VAL A 206 9.25 -3.25 -18.02
N SER A 207 9.82 -3.40 -19.22
CA SER A 207 10.57 -4.60 -19.58
C SER A 207 11.94 -4.65 -18.87
N VAL A 208 12.60 -5.80 -18.91
CA VAL A 208 13.98 -5.96 -18.39
C VAL A 208 14.96 -4.99 -19.05
N ASP A 209 14.72 -4.65 -20.32
CA ASP A 209 15.54 -3.69 -21.09
C ASP A 209 15.16 -2.21 -20.80
N GLY A 210 14.29 -1.96 -19.82
CA GLY A 210 13.85 -0.61 -19.44
C GLY A 210 12.84 0.03 -20.40
N VAL A 211 12.20 -0.75 -21.27
CA VAL A 211 11.18 -0.19 -22.18
C VAL A 211 9.85 -0.08 -21.44
N TYR A 212 9.34 1.15 -21.33
CA TYR A 212 8.02 1.43 -20.79
C TYR A 212 6.92 1.15 -21.82
N SER A 213 5.80 0.62 -21.35
CA SER A 213 4.59 0.40 -22.15
C SER A 213 3.34 0.69 -21.33
N SER A 214 2.41 1.44 -21.90
CA SER A 214 1.06 1.66 -21.37
C SER A 214 0.04 1.64 -22.52
N PRO A 215 -1.27 1.32 -22.24
CA PRO A 215 -2.32 1.34 -23.25
C PRO A 215 -2.50 2.69 -23.94
#